data_bd5253fef043b7bd90a001294d89bc8f
#
_entry.id   bd5253fef043b7bd90a001294d89bc8f
#
_cell.length_a   1.000
_cell.length_b   1.000
_cell.length_c   1.000
_cell.angle_alpha   90.00
_cell.angle_beta   90.00
_cell.angle_gamma   90.00
#
_symmetry.space_group_name_H-M   'P 1'
#
loop_
_entity.id
_entity.type
_entity.pdbx_description
1 polymer ?
#
loop_
_entity_poly.entity_id
_entity_poly.type
_entity_poly.pdbx_seq_one_letter_code
_entity_poly.pdbx_strand_id
1 'polypeptide(L)'
;MERVILFRDSFQNWKSKEIPKAQLILTDIPYQLGTNAYGSNPMWYEGGDNSNGESKYAKKEFFDTDSKAGFRIPEFFHFCSNLLKKEPKEKNSAGCMILFCAWEQQEELIHYAAEYGFKNHQTFIFYKNYSAQVLKANIRAVGNFETAILFYRDKLPKFRNNGKMEFLCQPWLEDRNTPKVHPTQKPVPLLEHLISLYTDINDVVIDCCAGSGTTLLAAGNLGRRAYGFELKKEFVDGFYEHIFPLIQEDMFIKAEREEIREKQLSLFAV
;
A
#
# COMPACT_ATOMS: atom_id res chain seq x y z
N MET A 1 -21.76 -8.01 3.17
CA MET A 1 -20.78 -7.03 3.69
C MET A 1 -19.91 -6.65 2.51
N GLU A 2 -19.74 -5.36 2.24
CA GLU A 2 -18.88 -4.93 1.13
C GLU A 2 -17.46 -5.48 1.30
N ARG A 3 -16.90 -5.98 0.21
CA ARG A 3 -15.58 -6.63 0.23
C ARG A 3 -14.43 -5.62 0.09
N VAL A 4 -14.70 -4.46 -0.49
CA VAL A 4 -13.73 -3.38 -0.71
C VAL A 4 -14.32 -2.07 -0.24
N ILE A 5 -13.67 -1.42 0.71
CA ILE A 5 -14.15 -0.17 1.32
C ILE A 5 -13.00 0.82 1.45
N LEU A 6 -13.17 2.02 0.92
CA LEU A 6 -12.30 3.15 1.18
C LEU A 6 -13.00 4.12 2.13
N PHE A 7 -12.47 4.28 3.33
CA PHE A 7 -12.99 5.23 4.32
C PHE A 7 -12.40 6.62 4.07
N ARG A 8 -13.28 7.62 3.98
CA ARG A 8 -12.85 9.01 4.06
C ARG A 8 -12.60 9.38 5.51
N ASP A 9 -11.47 8.95 6.04
CA ASP A 9 -11.11 9.12 7.45
C ASP A 9 -9.61 8.92 7.65
N SER A 10 -9.08 9.31 8.80
CA SER A 10 -7.75 8.94 9.24
C SER A 10 -7.72 7.48 9.73
N PHE A 11 -6.63 6.76 9.44
CA PHE A 11 -6.40 5.44 10.01
C PHE A 11 -6.37 5.47 11.56
N GLN A 12 -6.07 6.60 12.17
CA GLN A 12 -6.09 6.79 13.63
C GLN A 12 -7.48 6.53 14.24
N ASN A 13 -8.54 6.71 13.45
CA ASN A 13 -9.94 6.47 13.84
C ASN A 13 -10.41 5.03 13.59
N TRP A 14 -9.49 4.10 13.32
CA TRP A 14 -9.79 2.71 12.95
C TRP A 14 -10.70 1.96 13.93
N LYS A 15 -10.67 2.31 15.23
CA LYS A 15 -11.48 1.67 16.28
C LYS A 15 -12.98 1.86 16.06
N SER A 16 -13.38 2.90 15.34
CA SER A 16 -14.78 3.14 14.97
C SER A 16 -15.23 2.35 13.74
N LYS A 17 -14.33 1.63 13.09
CA LYS A 17 -14.58 0.84 11.88
C LYS A 17 -14.50 -0.64 12.22
N GLU A 18 -15.45 -1.41 11.72
CA GLU A 18 -15.48 -2.86 11.90
C GLU A 18 -14.56 -3.56 10.88
N ILE A 19 -13.23 -3.38 11.04
CA ILE A 19 -12.24 -3.92 10.13
C ILE A 19 -11.72 -5.26 10.67
N PRO A 20 -11.82 -6.35 9.88
CA PRO A 20 -11.24 -7.64 10.23
C PRO A 20 -9.72 -7.57 10.27
N LYS A 21 -9.10 -8.51 10.99
CA LYS A 21 -7.63 -8.61 11.05
C LYS A 21 -7.05 -8.90 9.67
N ALA A 22 -6.04 -8.13 9.29
CA ALA A 22 -5.34 -8.23 8.02
C ALA A 22 -4.34 -9.39 7.97
N GLN A 23 -4.27 -10.04 6.83
CA GLN A 23 -3.14 -10.89 6.44
C GLN A 23 -1.97 -10.03 5.96
N LEU A 24 -2.27 -8.96 5.23
CA LEU A 24 -1.28 -8.02 4.70
C LEU A 24 -1.72 -6.58 4.98
N ILE A 25 -0.82 -5.76 5.48
CA ILE A 25 -0.92 -4.31 5.43
C ILE A 25 0.05 -3.84 4.34
N LEU A 26 -0.49 -3.25 3.27
CA LEU A 26 0.29 -2.77 2.13
C LEU A 26 -0.04 -1.31 1.91
N THR A 27 0.91 -0.43 2.11
CA THR A 27 0.67 1.01 2.12
C THR A 27 1.88 1.81 1.66
N ASP A 28 1.62 2.99 1.12
CA ASP A 28 2.61 4.00 0.74
C ASP A 28 2.54 5.14 1.76
N ILE A 29 3.45 5.14 2.73
CA ILE A 29 3.43 6.15 3.79
C ILE A 29 3.93 7.50 3.28
N PRO A 30 3.53 8.63 3.91
CA PRO A 30 4.05 9.94 3.54
C PRO A 30 5.57 10.03 3.66
N TYR A 31 6.23 10.51 2.59
CA TYR A 31 7.69 10.71 2.57
C TYR A 31 8.02 12.05 3.23
N GLN A 32 8.48 12.05 4.46
CA GLN A 32 8.80 13.26 5.23
C GLN A 32 10.17 13.89 4.85
N LEU A 33 10.46 13.96 3.57
CA LEU A 33 11.75 14.46 3.07
C LEU A 33 11.72 15.94 2.62
N GLY A 34 10.63 16.65 2.89
CA GLY A 34 10.46 18.03 2.45
C GLY A 34 10.57 18.17 0.92
N THR A 35 11.04 19.30 0.43
CA THR A 35 11.22 19.58 -1.00
C THR A 35 12.20 18.65 -1.72
N ASN A 36 12.96 17.86 -0.99
CA ASN A 36 13.92 16.91 -1.55
C ASN A 36 13.28 15.58 -1.96
N ALA A 37 12.13 15.23 -1.40
CA ALA A 37 11.44 13.97 -1.65
C ALA A 37 10.82 13.89 -3.04
N TYR A 38 10.27 14.99 -3.49
CA TYR A 38 9.37 15.00 -4.62
C TYR A 38 10.02 15.75 -5.79
N GLY A 39 10.40 15.02 -6.80
CA GLY A 39 10.78 15.57 -8.09
C GLY A 39 11.73 16.74 -8.06
N SER A 40 11.84 17.36 -9.17
CA SER A 40 12.86 18.35 -9.43
C SER A 40 12.32 19.77 -9.46
N ASN A 41 11.01 19.96 -9.44
CA ASN A 41 10.42 21.28 -9.60
C ASN A 41 9.71 21.74 -8.32
N PRO A 42 10.23 22.79 -7.62
CA PRO A 42 9.54 23.41 -6.49
C PRO A 42 8.11 23.86 -6.83
N MET A 43 7.84 24.20 -8.08
CA MET A 43 6.52 24.59 -8.54
C MET A 43 5.47 23.47 -8.44
N TRP A 44 5.90 22.22 -8.32
CA TRP A 44 5.03 21.08 -7.97
C TRP A 44 4.42 21.21 -6.57
N TYR A 45 5.12 21.89 -5.66
CA TYR A 45 4.69 22.05 -4.27
C TYR A 45 4.11 23.42 -3.98
N GLU A 46 4.59 24.44 -4.69
CA GLU A 46 4.30 25.85 -4.42
C GLU A 46 3.23 26.44 -5.33
N GLY A 47 2.62 25.62 -6.19
CA GLY A 47 1.53 26.06 -7.06
C GLY A 47 1.97 26.59 -8.41
N GLY A 48 2.68 25.78 -9.18
CA GLY A 48 3.02 26.07 -10.57
C GLY A 48 1.80 26.35 -11.44
N ASP A 49 2.01 27.03 -12.54
CA ASP A 49 0.98 27.49 -13.46
C ASP A 49 0.44 26.41 -14.41
N ASN A 50 0.91 25.18 -14.29
CA ASN A 50 0.63 24.05 -15.20
C ASN A 50 1.05 24.26 -16.67
N SER A 51 1.85 25.28 -16.98
CA SER A 51 2.26 25.60 -18.34
C SER A 51 3.16 24.54 -18.99
N ASN A 52 3.81 23.71 -18.16
CA ASN A 52 4.72 22.63 -18.57
C ASN A 52 4.17 21.22 -18.30
N GLY A 53 2.85 21.06 -18.16
CA GLY A 53 2.23 19.77 -17.87
C GLY A 53 2.35 19.32 -16.41
N GLU A 54 2.59 20.25 -15.48
CA GLU A 54 2.48 19.99 -14.06
C GLU A 54 1.05 19.54 -13.73
N SER A 55 0.94 18.70 -12.73
CA SER A 55 -0.34 18.17 -12.28
C SER A 55 -1.33 19.30 -11.97
N LYS A 56 -2.59 19.20 -12.40
CA LYS A 56 -3.70 20.07 -11.97
C LYS A 56 -3.84 20.21 -10.45
N TYR A 57 -3.15 19.37 -9.69
CA TYR A 57 -3.10 19.36 -8.24
C TYR A 57 -1.95 20.19 -7.67
N ALA A 58 -1.03 20.70 -8.48
CA ALA A 58 0.15 21.44 -8.03
C ALA A 58 -0.16 22.73 -7.23
N LYS A 59 -1.34 23.32 -7.42
CA LYS A 59 -1.79 24.53 -6.71
C LYS A 59 -2.37 24.28 -5.32
N LYS A 60 -2.48 23.03 -4.87
CA LYS A 60 -3.05 22.72 -3.56
C LYS A 60 -1.95 22.27 -2.61
N GLU A 61 -2.13 22.55 -1.33
CA GLU A 61 -1.32 22.09 -0.20
C GLU A 61 -1.27 20.55 -0.11
N PHE A 62 -0.81 19.93 -1.20
CA PHE A 62 -0.93 18.50 -1.42
C PHE A 62 -0.07 17.70 -0.45
N PHE A 63 1.13 18.22 -0.18
CA PHE A 63 2.11 17.59 0.70
C PHE A 63 2.14 18.20 2.10
N ASP A 64 1.65 19.44 2.25
CA ASP A 64 1.58 20.15 3.53
C ASP A 64 0.57 19.52 4.50
N THR A 65 -0.47 18.88 3.95
CA THR A 65 -1.47 18.19 4.75
C THR A 65 -0.95 16.88 5.35
N ASP A 66 -0.05 16.19 4.66
CA ASP A 66 0.51 14.93 5.17
C ASP A 66 1.48 15.17 6.34
N SER A 67 2.27 16.25 6.28
CA SER A 67 3.15 16.65 7.38
C SER A 67 2.41 17.32 8.53
N LYS A 68 1.37 18.12 8.24
CA LYS A 68 0.56 18.83 9.24
C LYS A 68 -0.60 18.00 9.79
N ALA A 69 -1.13 17.04 9.03
CA ALA A 69 -2.20 16.14 9.49
C ALA A 69 -1.73 15.10 10.51
N GLY A 70 -0.44 15.07 10.82
CA GLY A 70 0.07 14.30 11.93
C GLY A 70 0.16 12.81 11.68
N PHE A 71 0.65 12.39 10.48
CA PHE A 71 1.12 11.00 10.35
C PHE A 71 2.24 10.78 11.38
N ARG A 72 1.96 9.95 12.37
CA ARG A 72 2.89 9.63 13.46
C ARG A 72 3.27 8.18 13.37
N ILE A 73 4.56 7.91 13.18
CA ILE A 73 5.10 6.56 13.04
C ILE A 73 4.72 5.65 14.23
N PRO A 74 4.78 6.09 15.51
CA PRO A 74 4.30 5.26 16.62
C PRO A 74 2.82 4.89 16.54
N GLU A 75 1.95 5.84 16.20
CA GLU A 75 0.50 5.59 16.05
C GLU A 75 0.23 4.64 14.88
N PHE A 76 0.99 4.78 13.79
CA PHE A 76 0.93 3.88 12.65
C PHE A 76 1.30 2.44 13.05
N PHE A 77 2.42 2.23 13.74
CA PHE A 77 2.79 0.88 14.19
C PHE A 77 1.84 0.34 15.26
N HIS A 78 1.27 1.21 16.11
CA HIS A 78 0.19 0.80 17.01
C HIS A 78 -1.03 0.30 16.23
N PHE A 79 -1.49 1.03 15.20
CA PHE A 79 -2.54 0.59 14.31
C PHE A 79 -2.21 -0.76 13.66
N CYS A 80 -1.03 -0.90 13.06
CA CYS A 80 -0.59 -2.12 12.39
C CYS A 80 -0.53 -3.31 13.35
N SER A 81 0.02 -3.13 14.56
CA SER A 81 0.13 -4.19 15.55
C SER A 81 -1.23 -4.71 16.02
N ASN A 82 -2.23 -3.81 16.04
CA ASN A 82 -3.59 -4.17 16.42
C ASN A 82 -4.36 -4.84 15.27
N LEU A 83 -4.20 -4.39 14.03
CA LEU A 83 -4.99 -4.89 12.90
C LEU A 83 -4.36 -6.07 12.16
N LEU A 84 -3.06 -6.28 12.25
CA LEU A 84 -2.46 -7.49 11.68
C LEU A 84 -2.88 -8.73 12.46
N LYS A 85 -3.17 -9.83 11.75
CA LYS A 85 -3.47 -11.14 12.35
C LYS A 85 -2.42 -11.51 13.40
N LYS A 86 -2.85 -12.13 14.48
CA LYS A 86 -1.93 -12.76 15.45
C LYS A 86 -1.17 -13.89 14.74
N GLU A 87 0.02 -14.20 15.24
CA GLU A 87 0.80 -15.28 14.67
C GLU A 87 0.08 -16.63 14.78
N PRO A 88 -0.08 -17.34 13.66
CA PRO A 88 -0.72 -18.62 13.63
C PRO A 88 0.17 -19.70 14.28
N LYS A 89 -0.40 -20.86 14.63
CA LYS A 89 0.38 -22.03 15.05
C LYS A 89 1.18 -22.61 13.88
N GLU A 90 0.63 -22.52 12.67
CA GLU A 90 1.22 -23.02 11.43
C GLU A 90 2.45 -22.21 11.03
N LYS A 91 3.44 -22.91 10.46
CA LYS A 91 4.63 -22.27 9.88
C LYS A 91 4.27 -21.58 8.57
N ASN A 92 4.99 -20.50 8.23
CA ASN A 92 4.87 -19.79 6.94
C ASN A 92 3.44 -19.33 6.63
N SER A 93 2.70 -18.89 7.65
CA SER A 93 1.31 -18.44 7.55
C SER A 93 1.05 -17.12 8.25
N ALA A 94 2.09 -16.50 8.82
CA ALA A 94 1.96 -15.24 9.54
C ALA A 94 1.53 -14.11 8.61
N GLY A 95 0.87 -13.10 9.19
CA GLY A 95 0.62 -11.83 8.52
C GLY A 95 1.88 -10.98 8.47
N CYS A 96 1.95 -10.07 7.50
CA CYS A 96 3.06 -9.14 7.34
C CYS A 96 2.60 -7.74 6.91
N MET A 97 3.55 -6.81 6.91
CA MET A 97 3.35 -5.45 6.40
C MET A 97 4.38 -5.18 5.31
N ILE A 98 3.98 -4.48 4.25
CA ILE A 98 4.87 -3.93 3.23
C ILE A 98 4.62 -2.44 3.16
N LEU A 99 5.64 -1.65 3.49
CA LEU A 99 5.58 -0.21 3.55
C LEU A 99 6.46 0.38 2.46
N PHE A 100 5.85 1.02 1.46
CA PHE A 100 6.61 1.90 0.58
C PHE A 100 7.02 3.14 1.37
N CYS A 101 8.30 3.48 1.31
CA CYS A 101 8.89 4.58 2.06
C CYS A 101 10.12 5.11 1.33
N ALA A 102 10.55 6.32 1.68
CA ALA A 102 11.84 6.82 1.24
C ALA A 102 12.99 6.03 1.87
N TRP A 103 14.11 5.94 1.16
CA TRP A 103 15.32 5.27 1.66
C TRP A 103 15.76 5.82 3.02
N GLU A 104 15.68 7.14 3.18
CA GLU A 104 16.11 7.88 4.37
C GLU A 104 15.21 7.64 5.60
N GLN A 105 13.98 7.17 5.40
CA GLN A 105 13.05 6.86 6.50
C GLN A 105 13.24 5.44 7.05
N GLN A 106 13.99 4.58 6.39
CA GLN A 106 14.04 3.15 6.72
C GLN A 106 14.56 2.88 8.14
N GLU A 107 15.61 3.56 8.56
CA GLU A 107 16.18 3.38 9.89
C GLU A 107 15.18 3.69 11.00
N GLU A 108 14.47 4.81 10.88
CA GLU A 108 13.43 5.19 11.83
C GLU A 108 12.27 4.19 11.85
N LEU A 109 11.82 3.74 10.66
CA LEU A 109 10.75 2.74 10.55
C LEU A 109 11.15 1.40 11.17
N ILE A 110 12.37 0.94 10.95
CA ILE A 110 12.90 -0.30 11.53
C ILE A 110 12.95 -0.20 13.06
N HIS A 111 13.40 0.94 13.59
CA HIS A 111 13.45 1.19 15.02
C HIS A 111 12.04 1.08 15.65
N TYR A 112 11.08 1.85 15.16
CA TYR A 112 9.71 1.80 15.68
C TYR A 112 9.02 0.45 15.43
N ALA A 113 9.24 -0.19 14.30
CA ALA A 113 8.71 -1.52 14.03
C ALA A 113 9.10 -2.53 15.13
N ALA A 114 10.36 -2.51 15.54
CA ALA A 114 10.86 -3.38 16.58
C ALA A 114 10.19 -3.14 17.95
N GLU A 115 9.90 -1.89 18.33
CA GLU A 115 9.17 -1.54 19.56
C GLU A 115 7.74 -2.11 19.59
N TYR A 116 7.10 -2.24 18.39
CA TYR A 116 5.76 -2.82 18.25
C TYR A 116 5.77 -4.33 17.93
N GLY A 117 6.93 -5.00 18.08
CA GLY A 117 7.08 -6.44 17.97
C GLY A 117 7.36 -6.95 16.54
N PHE A 118 7.62 -6.07 15.58
CA PHE A 118 8.02 -6.43 14.22
C PHE A 118 9.55 -6.44 14.13
N LYS A 119 10.16 -7.52 14.56
CA LYS A 119 11.62 -7.62 14.73
C LYS A 119 12.37 -8.00 13.46
N ASN A 120 11.66 -8.52 12.47
CA ASN A 120 12.25 -8.99 11.22
C ASN A 120 11.81 -8.11 10.07
N HIS A 121 12.74 -7.82 9.17
CA HIS A 121 12.47 -7.00 8.00
C HIS A 121 13.31 -7.42 6.80
N GLN A 122 12.83 -7.06 5.60
CA GLN A 122 13.54 -7.17 4.32
C GLN A 122 13.22 -5.95 3.47
N THR A 123 14.23 -5.34 2.86
CA THR A 123 14.04 -4.20 1.97
C THR A 123 13.91 -4.67 0.53
N PHE A 124 12.83 -4.28 -0.13
CA PHE A 124 12.65 -4.38 -1.58
C PHE A 124 13.12 -3.10 -2.27
N ILE A 125 13.73 -3.27 -3.44
CA ILE A 125 14.13 -2.20 -4.34
C ILE A 125 13.43 -2.42 -5.68
N PHE A 126 12.63 -1.46 -6.12
CA PHE A 126 11.95 -1.49 -7.40
C PHE A 126 12.61 -0.48 -8.33
N TYR A 127 13.44 -0.96 -9.26
CA TYR A 127 14.18 -0.09 -10.16
C TYR A 127 13.33 0.30 -11.39
N LYS A 128 13.54 1.55 -11.84
CA LYS A 128 12.91 2.16 -12.99
C LYS A 128 13.95 2.42 -14.07
N ASN A 129 13.54 2.43 -15.33
CA ASN A 129 14.39 2.86 -16.44
C ASN A 129 14.41 4.39 -16.63
N TYR A 130 13.76 5.13 -15.73
CA TYR A 130 13.69 6.58 -15.70
C TYR A 130 13.82 7.11 -14.26
N SER A 131 14.05 8.42 -14.13
CA SER A 131 14.02 9.13 -12.86
C SER A 131 12.98 10.24 -12.89
N ALA A 132 12.21 10.37 -11.80
CA ALA A 132 11.34 11.53 -11.60
C ALA A 132 12.12 12.82 -11.32
N GLN A 133 13.43 12.71 -11.03
CA GLN A 133 14.31 13.84 -10.68
C GLN A 133 15.15 14.32 -11.88
N VAL A 134 14.65 14.19 -13.09
CA VAL A 134 15.39 14.45 -14.33
C VAL A 134 16.01 15.88 -14.38
N LEU A 135 15.34 16.88 -13.84
CA LEU A 135 15.86 18.25 -13.80
C LEU A 135 17.06 18.42 -12.86
N LYS A 136 17.28 17.51 -11.93
CA LYS A 136 18.44 17.51 -11.02
C LYS A 136 19.63 16.70 -11.58
N ALA A 137 19.44 15.98 -12.67
CA ALA A 137 20.45 15.08 -13.24
C ALA A 137 21.73 15.81 -13.69
N ASN A 138 21.65 17.12 -13.98
CA ASN A 138 22.80 17.93 -14.38
C ASN A 138 23.67 18.36 -13.21
N ILE A 139 23.19 18.22 -11.96
CA ILE A 139 23.88 18.74 -10.76
C ILE A 139 24.18 17.65 -9.74
N ARG A 140 23.55 16.49 -9.82
CA ARG A 140 23.78 15.35 -8.92
C ARG A 140 23.30 14.04 -9.55
N ALA A 141 23.75 12.92 -8.97
CA ALA A 141 23.14 11.63 -9.24
C ALA A 141 21.69 11.63 -8.77
N VAL A 142 20.79 11.03 -9.56
CA VAL A 142 19.34 10.98 -9.28
C VAL A 142 18.89 9.55 -9.09
N GLY A 143 17.93 9.34 -8.18
CA GLY A 143 17.36 8.02 -7.91
C GLY A 143 16.47 7.56 -9.06
N ASN A 144 16.61 6.30 -9.42
CA ASN A 144 15.74 5.60 -10.38
C ASN A 144 15.06 4.38 -9.78
N PHE A 145 14.86 4.38 -8.48
CA PHE A 145 14.22 3.29 -7.77
C PHE A 145 13.26 3.80 -6.70
N GLU A 146 12.36 2.93 -6.29
CA GLU A 146 11.56 3.09 -5.07
C GLU A 146 11.86 1.93 -4.12
N THR A 147 11.66 2.16 -2.83
CA THR A 147 11.88 1.15 -1.82
C THR A 147 10.62 0.83 -1.05
N ALA A 148 10.52 -0.43 -0.62
CA ALA A 148 9.54 -0.85 0.37
C ALA A 148 10.20 -1.78 1.38
N ILE A 149 9.71 -1.77 2.61
CA ILE A 149 10.17 -2.68 3.66
C ILE A 149 9.06 -3.66 3.99
N LEU A 150 9.37 -4.94 3.90
CA LEU A 150 8.55 -6.00 4.48
C LEU A 150 8.88 -6.13 5.95
N PHE A 151 7.88 -6.05 6.82
CA PHE A 151 8.00 -6.30 8.26
C PHE A 151 7.16 -7.48 8.70
N TYR A 152 7.69 -8.30 9.61
CA TYR A 152 6.97 -9.38 10.25
C TYR A 152 7.48 -9.63 11.68
N ARG A 153 6.70 -10.36 12.47
CA ARG A 153 7.04 -10.68 13.87
C ARG A 153 8.09 -11.79 13.92
N ASP A 154 7.86 -12.83 14.73
CA ASP A 154 8.82 -13.92 14.93
C ASP A 154 8.68 -15.01 13.86
N LYS A 155 7.46 -15.26 13.35
CA LYS A 155 7.18 -16.29 12.35
C LYS A 155 7.23 -15.75 10.93
N LEU A 156 7.75 -16.55 10.01
CA LEU A 156 7.78 -16.23 8.61
C LEU A 156 6.37 -15.99 8.05
N PRO A 157 6.19 -14.94 7.24
CA PRO A 157 4.93 -14.65 6.62
C PRO A 157 4.53 -15.72 5.60
N LYS A 158 3.25 -15.73 5.26
CA LYS A 158 2.75 -16.47 4.10
C LYS A 158 3.54 -16.04 2.86
N PHE A 159 3.93 -17.02 2.02
CA PHE A 159 4.68 -16.74 0.80
C PHE A 159 4.26 -17.70 -0.32
N ARG A 160 3.65 -17.16 -1.37
CA ARG A 160 3.02 -17.86 -2.49
C ARG A 160 3.75 -17.62 -3.81
N ASN A 161 5.03 -17.98 -3.85
CA ASN A 161 5.85 -17.78 -5.05
C ASN A 161 5.65 -18.87 -6.14
N ASN A 162 4.81 -19.88 -5.88
CA ASN A 162 4.54 -20.98 -6.81
C ASN A 162 5.83 -21.67 -7.32
N GLY A 163 6.85 -21.78 -6.46
CA GLY A 163 8.14 -22.36 -6.79
C GLY A 163 9.07 -21.47 -7.64
N LYS A 164 8.68 -20.22 -7.90
CA LYS A 164 9.52 -19.24 -8.59
C LYS A 164 10.39 -18.48 -7.60
N MET A 165 11.61 -18.14 -8.03
CA MET A 165 12.49 -17.31 -7.23
C MET A 165 12.05 -15.86 -7.30
N GLU A 166 11.90 -15.23 -6.13
CA GLU A 166 11.61 -13.81 -6.00
C GLU A 166 12.87 -13.07 -5.53
N PHE A 167 13.14 -11.92 -6.12
CA PHE A 167 14.30 -11.12 -5.81
C PHE A 167 13.90 -9.87 -5.01
N LEU A 168 14.78 -9.43 -4.13
CA LEU A 168 14.60 -8.17 -3.39
C LEU A 168 14.76 -6.93 -4.29
N CYS A 169 15.55 -7.04 -5.36
CA CYS A 169 15.68 -6.01 -6.38
C CYS A 169 14.91 -6.45 -7.63
N GLN A 170 13.83 -5.74 -7.95
CA GLN A 170 12.88 -6.09 -8.99
C GLN A 170 12.61 -4.91 -9.92
N PRO A 171 12.19 -5.17 -11.19
CA PRO A 171 11.75 -4.08 -12.05
C PRO A 171 10.46 -3.45 -11.53
N TRP A 172 10.33 -2.13 -11.71
CA TRP A 172 9.07 -1.43 -11.53
C TRP A 172 8.08 -1.84 -12.62
N LEU A 173 6.94 -2.42 -12.22
CA LEU A 173 5.90 -2.81 -13.15
C LEU A 173 5.03 -1.57 -13.48
N GLU A 174 5.16 -1.07 -14.71
CA GLU A 174 4.36 0.08 -15.14
C GLU A 174 2.88 -0.27 -15.27
N ASP A 175 2.03 0.73 -15.03
CA ASP A 175 0.60 0.64 -15.25
C ASP A 175 0.14 1.79 -16.16
N ARG A 176 -0.40 1.43 -17.33
CA ARG A 176 -0.92 2.37 -18.32
C ARG A 176 -2.44 2.28 -18.46
N ASN A 177 -3.07 1.34 -17.78
CA ASN A 177 -4.48 1.02 -17.98
C ASN A 177 -5.38 1.62 -16.90
N THR A 178 -4.85 1.81 -15.69
CA THR A 178 -5.62 2.35 -14.57
C THR A 178 -5.70 3.87 -14.65
N PRO A 179 -6.89 4.46 -14.56
CA PRO A 179 -7.05 5.92 -14.53
C PRO A 179 -6.20 6.57 -13.44
N LYS A 180 -5.58 7.69 -13.76
CA LYS A 180 -4.73 8.40 -12.81
C LYS A 180 -5.56 9.34 -11.95
N VAL A 181 -5.83 8.93 -10.73
CA VAL A 181 -6.57 9.69 -9.71
C VAL A 181 -5.60 10.44 -8.78
N HIS A 182 -4.42 9.85 -8.53
CA HIS A 182 -3.41 10.41 -7.64
C HIS A 182 -2.08 10.60 -8.38
N PRO A 183 -1.33 11.71 -8.18
CA PRO A 183 -0.08 11.98 -8.92
C PRO A 183 1.01 10.93 -8.69
N THR A 184 1.12 10.39 -7.49
CA THR A 184 2.12 9.38 -7.10
C THR A 184 1.52 7.96 -6.97
N GLN A 185 0.41 7.72 -7.69
CA GLN A 185 -0.29 6.43 -7.70
C GLN A 185 0.65 5.26 -7.98
N LYS A 186 0.59 4.25 -7.12
CA LYS A 186 1.35 3.01 -7.32
C LYS A 186 0.68 2.15 -8.41
N PRO A 187 1.47 1.49 -9.26
CA PRO A 187 0.94 0.67 -10.36
C PRO A 187 0.23 -0.58 -9.85
N VAL A 188 -0.97 -0.83 -10.35
CA VAL A 188 -1.79 -1.99 -9.97
C VAL A 188 -1.07 -3.32 -10.20
N PRO A 189 -0.36 -3.56 -11.33
CA PRO A 189 0.36 -4.82 -11.52
C PRO A 189 1.42 -5.11 -10.45
N LEU A 190 2.11 -4.08 -9.95
CA LEU A 190 3.09 -4.24 -8.87
C LEU A 190 2.40 -4.60 -7.55
N LEU A 191 1.28 -3.93 -7.25
CA LEU A 191 0.50 -4.20 -6.04
C LEU A 191 -0.13 -5.60 -6.08
N GLU A 192 -0.68 -6.02 -7.23
CA GLU A 192 -1.20 -7.36 -7.44
C GLU A 192 -0.13 -8.43 -7.23
N HIS A 193 1.08 -8.21 -7.75
CA HIS A 193 2.21 -9.11 -7.55
C HIS A 193 2.51 -9.27 -6.04
N LEU A 194 2.69 -8.17 -5.31
CA LEU A 194 2.98 -8.21 -3.88
C LEU A 194 1.84 -8.84 -3.06
N ILE A 195 0.58 -8.50 -3.36
CA ILE A 195 -0.59 -9.07 -2.68
C ILE A 195 -0.66 -10.58 -2.91
N SER A 196 -0.42 -11.04 -4.14
CA SER A 196 -0.47 -12.47 -4.48
C SER A 196 0.59 -13.29 -3.75
N LEU A 197 1.76 -12.70 -3.47
CA LEU A 197 2.84 -13.38 -2.74
C LEU A 197 2.49 -13.64 -1.27
N TYR A 198 1.77 -12.70 -0.61
CA TYR A 198 1.62 -12.72 0.84
C TYR A 198 0.19 -13.00 1.33
N THR A 199 -0.74 -13.26 0.40
CA THR A 199 -2.15 -13.50 0.74
C THR A 199 -2.76 -14.62 -0.09
N ASP A 200 -3.85 -15.19 0.42
CA ASP A 200 -4.76 -16.07 -0.31
C ASP A 200 -6.10 -15.37 -0.60
N ILE A 201 -6.95 -15.97 -1.44
CA ILE A 201 -8.32 -15.48 -1.67
C ILE A 201 -9.04 -15.35 -0.31
N ASN A 202 -9.88 -14.33 -0.16
CA ASN A 202 -10.58 -13.95 1.08
C ASN A 202 -9.71 -13.41 2.22
N ASP A 203 -8.40 -13.44 2.12
CA ASP A 203 -7.57 -12.71 3.09
C ASP A 203 -7.88 -11.21 3.06
N VAL A 204 -7.58 -10.54 4.16
CA VAL A 204 -7.80 -9.10 4.30
C VAL A 204 -6.52 -8.35 4.01
N VAL A 205 -6.60 -7.35 3.14
CA VAL A 205 -5.55 -6.38 2.84
C VAL A 205 -5.98 -5.01 3.39
N ILE A 206 -5.08 -4.29 4.06
CA ILE A 206 -5.35 -2.94 4.57
C ILE A 206 -4.32 -1.96 3.99
N ASP A 207 -4.81 -0.81 3.55
CA ASP A 207 -4.00 0.35 3.16
C ASP A 207 -4.39 1.58 4.01
N CYS A 208 -3.48 2.06 4.85
CA CYS A 208 -3.77 3.17 5.76
C CYS A 208 -3.55 4.56 5.15
N CYS A 209 -2.95 4.64 3.96
CA CYS A 209 -2.71 5.86 3.19
C CYS A 209 -3.06 5.61 1.72
N ALA A 210 -4.34 5.29 1.46
CA ALA A 210 -4.77 4.66 0.21
C ALA A 210 -4.67 5.55 -1.04
N GLY A 211 -4.65 6.88 -0.88
CA GLY A 211 -4.57 7.80 -2.00
C GLY A 211 -5.66 7.54 -3.03
N SER A 212 -5.25 7.08 -4.21
CA SER A 212 -6.16 6.69 -5.30
C SER A 212 -6.90 5.37 -5.09
N GLY A 213 -6.54 4.58 -4.07
CA GLY A 213 -7.13 3.27 -3.80
C GLY A 213 -6.67 2.13 -4.71
N THR A 214 -5.53 2.27 -5.41
CA THR A 214 -5.03 1.21 -6.31
C THR A 214 -4.66 -0.07 -5.57
N THR A 215 -4.25 0.02 -4.30
CA THR A 215 -4.07 -1.16 -3.44
C THR A 215 -5.39 -1.93 -3.24
N LEU A 216 -6.50 -1.20 -3.09
CA LEU A 216 -7.81 -1.79 -2.93
C LEU A 216 -8.30 -2.44 -4.22
N LEU A 217 -8.06 -1.78 -5.37
CA LEU A 217 -8.33 -2.35 -6.69
C LEU A 217 -7.55 -3.65 -6.89
N ALA A 218 -6.24 -3.63 -6.66
CA ALA A 218 -5.38 -4.80 -6.79
C ALA A 218 -5.84 -5.95 -5.90
N ALA A 219 -6.21 -5.67 -4.65
CA ALA A 219 -6.73 -6.68 -3.74
C ALA A 219 -8.09 -7.24 -4.21
N GLY A 220 -8.98 -6.37 -4.67
CA GLY A 220 -10.29 -6.77 -5.21
C GLY A 220 -10.17 -7.66 -6.44
N ASN A 221 -9.32 -7.28 -7.41
CA ASN A 221 -9.04 -8.06 -8.62
C ASN A 221 -8.53 -9.48 -8.31
N LEU A 222 -7.91 -9.65 -7.17
CA LEU A 222 -7.38 -10.94 -6.71
C LEU A 222 -8.37 -11.69 -5.78
N GLY A 223 -9.57 -11.18 -5.55
CA GLY A 223 -10.58 -11.79 -4.68
C GLY A 223 -10.31 -11.63 -3.17
N ARG A 224 -9.48 -10.67 -2.79
CA ARG A 224 -9.20 -10.33 -1.39
C ARG A 224 -10.24 -9.33 -0.88
N ARG A 225 -10.41 -9.25 0.45
CA ARG A 225 -11.14 -8.17 1.08
C ARG A 225 -10.17 -7.02 1.33
N ALA A 226 -10.58 -5.78 1.02
CA ALA A 226 -9.70 -4.63 1.12
C ALA A 226 -10.35 -3.48 1.89
N TYR A 227 -9.57 -2.86 2.77
CA TYR A 227 -9.98 -1.72 3.57
C TYR A 227 -8.91 -0.64 3.48
N GLY A 228 -9.32 0.58 3.14
CA GLY A 228 -8.40 1.71 3.00
C GLY A 228 -8.84 2.92 3.77
N PHE A 229 -7.88 3.81 4.06
CA PHE A 229 -8.12 5.12 4.65
C PHE A 229 -7.53 6.20 3.76
N GLU A 230 -8.30 7.26 3.54
CA GLU A 230 -7.87 8.44 2.80
C GLU A 230 -8.56 9.68 3.36
N LEU A 231 -7.77 10.73 3.61
CA LEU A 231 -8.28 11.99 4.20
C LEU A 231 -8.94 12.90 3.15
N LYS A 232 -8.40 12.91 1.93
CA LYS A 232 -8.82 13.85 0.90
C LYS A 232 -10.05 13.36 0.17
N LYS A 233 -11.12 14.17 0.25
CA LYS A 233 -12.40 13.88 -0.41
C LYS A 233 -12.23 13.60 -1.91
N GLU A 234 -11.40 14.39 -2.58
CA GLU A 234 -11.17 14.29 -4.03
C GLU A 234 -10.58 12.93 -4.45
N PHE A 235 -9.76 12.30 -3.62
CA PHE A 235 -9.21 10.96 -3.90
C PHE A 235 -10.21 9.87 -3.59
N VAL A 236 -10.98 10.03 -2.52
CA VAL A 236 -12.06 9.09 -2.20
C VAL A 236 -13.15 9.12 -3.27
N ASP A 237 -13.57 10.31 -3.70
CA ASP A 237 -14.54 10.45 -4.79
C ASP A 237 -13.98 9.85 -6.09
N GLY A 238 -12.72 10.17 -6.43
CA GLY A 238 -12.05 9.63 -7.62
C GLY A 238 -11.87 8.10 -7.58
N PHE A 239 -11.65 7.53 -6.39
CA PHE A 239 -11.64 6.08 -6.22
C PHE A 239 -13.01 5.48 -6.59
N TYR A 240 -14.09 5.94 -5.99
CA TYR A 240 -15.41 5.38 -6.25
C TYR A 240 -15.93 5.65 -7.67
N GLU A 241 -15.54 6.77 -8.28
CA GLU A 241 -15.96 7.13 -9.63
C GLU A 241 -15.16 6.43 -10.73
N HIS A 242 -13.83 6.26 -10.54
CA HIS A 242 -12.96 5.83 -11.63
C HIS A 242 -12.19 4.53 -11.38
N ILE A 243 -11.94 4.16 -10.13
CA ILE A 243 -11.11 3.00 -9.77
C ILE A 243 -11.96 1.81 -9.32
N PHE A 244 -12.90 2.03 -8.40
CA PHE A 244 -13.78 0.98 -7.88
C PHE A 244 -14.54 0.21 -8.97
N PRO A 245 -15.08 0.86 -10.05
CA PRO A 245 -15.77 0.13 -11.12
C PRO A 245 -14.89 -0.82 -11.93
N LEU A 246 -13.56 -0.73 -11.80
CA LEU A 246 -12.62 -1.62 -12.48
C LEU A 246 -12.43 -2.95 -11.76
N ILE A 247 -12.94 -3.09 -10.55
CA ILE A 247 -12.82 -4.34 -9.78
C ILE A 247 -13.63 -5.44 -10.47
N GLN A 248 -12.97 -6.56 -10.73
CA GLN A 248 -13.58 -7.69 -11.44
C GLN A 248 -14.61 -8.42 -10.57
N GLU A 249 -15.88 -8.31 -10.89
CA GLU A 249 -16.98 -8.95 -10.14
C GLU A 249 -16.85 -10.48 -10.08
N ASP A 250 -16.36 -11.13 -11.13
CA ASP A 250 -16.15 -12.58 -11.19
C ASP A 250 -15.24 -13.08 -10.06
N MET A 251 -14.30 -12.26 -9.63
CA MET A 251 -13.41 -12.62 -8.53
C MET A 251 -14.11 -12.59 -7.17
N PHE A 252 -15.12 -11.75 -6.99
CA PHE A 252 -15.96 -11.77 -5.79
C PHE A 252 -16.81 -13.03 -5.73
N ILE A 253 -17.40 -13.44 -6.85
CA ILE A 253 -18.16 -14.69 -6.96
C ILE A 253 -17.27 -15.89 -6.64
N LYS A 254 -16.07 -15.92 -7.19
CA LYS A 254 -15.08 -16.96 -6.89
C LYS A 254 -14.73 -17.00 -5.41
N ALA A 255 -14.48 -15.85 -4.81
CA ALA A 255 -14.14 -15.71 -3.40
C ALA A 255 -15.28 -16.18 -2.48
N GLU A 256 -16.55 -15.88 -2.82
CA GLU A 256 -17.73 -16.35 -2.07
C GLU A 256 -17.87 -17.87 -2.15
N ARG A 257 -17.69 -18.46 -3.33
CA ARG A 257 -17.72 -19.92 -3.51
C ARG A 257 -16.64 -20.62 -2.68
N GLU A 258 -15.44 -20.04 -2.62
CA GLU A 258 -14.34 -20.59 -1.83
C GLU A 258 -14.63 -20.49 -0.32
N GLU A 259 -15.20 -19.39 0.16
CA GLU A 259 -15.63 -19.22 1.55
C GLU A 259 -16.73 -20.24 1.96
N ILE A 260 -17.68 -20.49 1.08
CA ILE A 260 -18.72 -21.51 1.29
C ILE A 260 -18.10 -22.91 1.37
N ARG A 261 -17.16 -23.22 0.48
CA ARG A 261 -16.45 -24.50 0.46
C ARG A 261 -15.65 -24.73 1.73
N GLU A 262 -14.91 -23.73 2.20
CA GLU A 262 -14.13 -23.82 3.44
C GLU A 262 -15.03 -24.04 4.67
N LYS A 263 -16.16 -23.32 4.74
CA LYS A 263 -17.16 -23.54 5.80
C LYS A 263 -17.73 -24.97 5.77
N GLN A 264 -18.03 -25.51 4.60
CA GLN A 264 -18.51 -26.89 4.47
C GLN A 264 -17.47 -27.89 4.92
N LEU A 265 -16.21 -27.73 4.49
CA LEU A 265 -15.09 -28.61 4.90
C LEU A 265 -14.86 -28.57 6.42
N SER A 266 -14.99 -27.41 7.05
CA SER A 266 -14.84 -27.28 8.51
C SER A 266 -15.93 -27.98 9.31
N LEU A 267 -17.14 -28.14 8.73
CA LEU A 267 -18.25 -28.87 9.35
C LEU A 267 -18.07 -30.40 9.29
N PHE A 268 -17.25 -30.89 8.35
CA PHE A 268 -16.97 -32.32 8.20
C PHE A 268 -15.63 -32.76 8.83
N ALA A 269 -14.86 -31.81 9.39
CA ALA A 269 -13.57 -32.05 10.03
C ALA A 269 -13.67 -32.26 11.56
N VAL A 270 -14.86 -32.57 12.07
CA VAL A 270 -15.13 -32.89 13.50
C VAL A 270 -15.14 -34.38 13.74
#